data_33018d1b2c3fb9e7e48f81b82d815ffa
#
_entry.id   33018d1b2c3fb9e7e48f81b82d815ffa
#
_cell.length_a   1.000
_cell.length_b   1.000
_cell.length_c   1.000
_cell.angle_alpha   90.00
_cell.angle_beta   90.00
_cell.angle_gamma   90.00
#
_symmetry.space_group_name_H-M   'P 1'
#
loop_
_entity.id
_entity.type
_entity.pdbx_description
1 polymer ?
#
loop_
_entity_poly.entity_id
_entity_poly.type
_entity_poly.pdbx_seq_one_letter_code
_entity_poly.pdbx_strand_id
1 'polypeptide(L)'
;MALTPGPMKVVHGFFKSKDEVLDDIKKLDLWPTTYVSDRMEELPLHWHDVDNCGYVLEGKSYVLDENGERVPLGPGDKLIIPAGAVHAEGEVTERMVYIVGIPLAENLFDVLILLPPEDSPLHTG
;
A
#
# COMPACT_ATOMS: atom_id res chain seq x y z
N MET A 1 13.61 8.74 7.68
CA MET A 1 12.96 8.86 9.01
C MET A 1 11.98 7.71 9.20
N ALA A 2 12.06 7.04 10.34
CA ALA A 2 11.14 5.95 10.65
C ALA A 2 9.81 6.48 11.18
N LEU A 3 8.76 5.67 11.08
CA LEU A 3 7.49 5.99 11.72
C LEU A 3 7.64 5.93 13.24
N THR A 4 6.82 6.68 13.95
CA THR A 4 6.76 6.58 15.40
C THR A 4 6.25 5.19 15.79
N PRO A 5 6.96 4.46 16.67
CA PRO A 5 6.48 3.15 17.12
C PRO A 5 5.08 3.24 17.75
N GLY A 6 4.30 2.22 17.55
CA GLY A 6 2.94 2.18 18.09
C GLY A 6 2.03 1.27 17.28
N PRO A 7 0.73 1.27 17.60
CA PRO A 7 -0.23 0.45 16.87
C PRO A 7 -0.50 1.00 15.47
N MET A 8 -1.09 0.16 14.63
CA MET A 8 -1.62 0.57 13.33
C MET A 8 -2.66 1.68 13.52
N LYS A 9 -2.67 2.66 12.62
CA LYS A 9 -3.62 3.78 12.63
C LYS A 9 -4.16 4.04 11.25
N VAL A 10 -5.39 4.53 11.19
CA VAL A 10 -6.01 5.01 9.93
C VAL A 10 -6.35 6.49 10.12
N VAL A 11 -5.96 7.31 9.15
CA VAL A 11 -6.33 8.71 9.10
C VAL A 11 -7.27 8.90 7.91
N HIS A 12 -8.56 9.05 8.20
CA HIS A 12 -9.58 9.22 7.16
C HIS A 12 -9.49 10.60 6.52
N GLY A 13 -9.65 10.63 5.19
CA GLY A 13 -9.63 11.89 4.46
C GLY A 13 -8.30 12.62 4.51
N PHE A 14 -7.20 11.89 4.59
CA PHE A 14 -5.87 12.46 4.72
C PHE A 14 -5.42 13.23 3.49
N PHE A 15 -5.81 12.77 2.30
CA PHE A 15 -5.36 13.38 1.05
C PHE A 15 -6.48 13.44 0.02
N LYS A 16 -6.32 14.32 -0.97
CA LYS A 16 -7.24 14.49 -2.10
C LYS A 16 -6.55 14.25 -3.44
N SER A 17 -5.24 14.30 -3.49
CA SER A 17 -4.47 14.17 -4.74
C SER A 17 -3.24 13.29 -4.53
N LYS A 18 -2.73 12.74 -5.62
CA LYS A 18 -1.48 11.98 -5.60
C LYS A 18 -0.30 12.84 -5.19
N ASP A 19 -0.31 14.13 -5.52
CA ASP A 19 0.75 15.04 -5.12
C ASP A 19 0.87 15.13 -3.60
N GLU A 20 -0.25 15.16 -2.90
CA GLU A 20 -0.25 15.17 -1.44
C GLU A 20 0.33 13.87 -0.88
N VAL A 21 0.04 12.73 -1.52
CA VAL A 21 0.60 11.44 -1.13
C VAL A 21 2.12 11.44 -1.28
N LEU A 22 2.61 11.89 -2.43
CA LEU A 22 4.05 11.91 -2.71
C LEU A 22 4.79 12.87 -1.78
N ASP A 23 4.19 14.01 -1.46
CA ASP A 23 4.75 14.95 -0.50
C ASP A 23 4.88 14.32 0.89
N ASP A 24 3.87 13.58 1.32
CA ASP A 24 3.90 12.92 2.62
C ASP A 24 4.97 11.82 2.68
N ILE A 25 5.06 11.02 1.62
CA ILE A 25 6.09 9.98 1.49
C ILE A 25 7.48 10.60 1.57
N LYS A 26 7.67 11.73 0.90
CA LYS A 26 8.95 12.46 0.93
C LYS A 26 9.27 12.96 2.34
N LYS A 27 8.30 13.51 3.04
CA LYS A 27 8.49 13.99 4.41
C LYS A 27 8.87 12.86 5.37
N LEU A 28 8.34 11.67 5.15
CA LEU A 28 8.61 10.50 5.96
C LEU A 28 9.90 9.77 5.55
N ASP A 29 10.56 10.24 4.50
CA ASP A 29 11.77 9.62 3.96
C ASP A 29 11.53 8.16 3.55
N LEU A 30 10.39 7.91 2.91
CA LEU A 30 10.02 6.61 2.38
C LEU A 30 10.12 6.60 0.85
N TRP A 31 10.12 5.41 0.27
CA TRP A 31 10.07 5.20 -1.16
C TRP A 31 8.66 4.85 -1.58
N PRO A 32 8.11 5.46 -2.64
CA PRO A 32 6.79 5.09 -3.12
C PRO A 32 6.84 3.80 -3.94
N THR A 33 5.85 2.97 -3.72
CA THR A 33 5.57 1.80 -4.54
C THR A 33 4.06 1.71 -4.69
N THR A 34 3.58 0.80 -5.51
CA THR A 34 2.14 0.62 -5.69
C THR A 34 1.74 -0.80 -5.34
N TYR A 35 0.53 -0.94 -4.87
CA TYR A 35 -0.05 -2.25 -4.61
C TYR A 35 -1.47 -2.28 -5.16
N VAL A 36 -1.72 -3.23 -6.03
CA VAL A 36 -3.06 -3.46 -6.61
C VAL A 36 -3.53 -4.81 -6.12
N SER A 37 -4.63 -4.81 -5.40
CA SER A 37 -5.26 -6.03 -4.93
C SER A 37 -6.56 -6.25 -5.68
N ASP A 38 -6.70 -7.41 -6.31
CA ASP A 38 -7.97 -7.89 -6.83
C ASP A 38 -8.75 -8.55 -5.69
N ARG A 39 -9.76 -9.34 -6.02
CA ARG A 39 -10.50 -10.07 -4.98
C ARG A 39 -9.57 -10.91 -4.14
N MET A 40 -9.69 -10.76 -2.83
CA MET A 40 -8.94 -11.58 -1.89
C MET A 40 -9.71 -11.70 -0.57
N GLU A 41 -9.46 -12.80 0.13
CA GLU A 41 -10.04 -13.02 1.45
C GLU A 41 -9.29 -12.23 2.51
N GLU A 42 -9.92 -12.00 3.64
CA GLU A 42 -9.30 -11.38 4.80
C GLU A 42 -8.09 -12.21 5.24
N LEU A 43 -6.99 -11.51 5.49
CA LEU A 43 -5.76 -12.16 5.96
C LEU A 43 -5.79 -12.39 7.47
N PRO A 44 -5.02 -13.35 7.97
CA PRO A 44 -4.86 -13.50 9.42
C PRO A 44 -4.03 -12.35 9.99
N LEU A 45 -4.21 -12.09 11.29
CA LEU A 45 -3.40 -11.07 11.98
C LEU A 45 -1.93 -11.41 11.85
N HIS A 46 -1.13 -10.39 11.54
CA HIS A 46 0.31 -10.53 11.33
C HIS A 46 1.00 -9.18 11.61
N TRP A 47 2.32 -9.16 11.48
CA TRP A 47 3.11 -7.94 11.60
C TRP A 47 4.29 -8.01 10.64
N HIS A 48 4.87 -6.86 10.38
CA HIS A 48 6.06 -6.73 9.54
C HIS A 48 7.19 -6.11 10.35
N ASP A 49 8.42 -6.40 9.98
CA ASP A 49 9.60 -5.84 10.65
C ASP A 49 10.09 -4.53 10.01
N VAL A 50 9.30 -3.97 9.12
CA VAL A 50 9.58 -2.67 8.47
C VAL A 50 8.36 -1.75 8.59
N ASP A 51 8.63 -0.45 8.64
CA ASP A 51 7.59 0.56 8.61
C ASP A 51 6.96 0.64 7.22
N ASN A 52 5.63 0.88 7.17
CA ASN A 52 5.00 1.21 5.89
C ASN A 52 3.76 2.07 6.08
N CYS A 53 3.44 2.84 5.06
CA CYS A 53 2.23 3.64 4.98
C CYS A 53 1.49 3.30 3.70
N GLY A 54 0.20 3.01 3.79
CA GLY A 54 -0.65 2.82 2.63
C GLY A 54 -1.54 4.02 2.40
N TYR A 55 -1.72 4.41 1.15
CA TYR A 55 -2.59 5.53 0.76
C TYR A 55 -3.58 4.99 -0.25
N VAL A 56 -4.86 4.96 0.11
CA VAL A 56 -5.90 4.35 -0.72
C VAL A 56 -6.27 5.28 -1.87
N LEU A 57 -6.03 4.84 -3.11
CA LEU A 57 -6.41 5.57 -4.32
C LEU A 57 -7.76 5.15 -4.84
N GLU A 58 -8.04 3.86 -4.82
CA GLU A 58 -9.30 3.30 -5.33
C GLU A 58 -9.76 2.15 -4.45
N GLY A 59 -11.07 1.97 -4.38
CA GLY A 59 -11.69 0.84 -3.71
C GLY A 59 -12.01 1.08 -2.26
N LYS A 60 -12.77 0.17 -1.70
CA LYS A 60 -13.19 0.19 -0.30
C LYS A 60 -12.97 -1.17 0.32
N SER A 61 -12.48 -1.17 1.53
CA SER A 61 -12.27 -2.37 2.32
C SER A 61 -12.21 -1.98 3.80
N TYR A 62 -11.42 -2.69 4.57
CA TYR A 62 -11.17 -2.41 5.97
C TYR A 62 -9.82 -3.02 6.34
N VAL A 63 -9.31 -2.63 7.48
CA VAL A 63 -8.13 -3.26 8.08
C VAL A 63 -8.51 -3.69 9.50
N LEU A 64 -7.94 -4.78 9.98
CA LEU A 64 -8.13 -5.22 11.35
C LEU A 64 -7.01 -4.64 12.22
N ASP A 65 -7.37 -4.11 13.38
CA ASP A 65 -6.38 -3.71 14.38
C ASP A 65 -5.90 -4.92 15.17
N GLU A 66 -5.03 -4.69 16.15
CA GLU A 66 -4.44 -5.76 16.96
C GLU A 66 -5.47 -6.57 17.76
N ASN A 67 -6.65 -6.01 17.98
CA ASN A 67 -7.76 -6.66 18.68
C ASN A 67 -8.71 -7.37 17.71
N GLY A 68 -8.43 -7.33 16.40
CA GLY A 68 -9.29 -7.91 15.38
C GLY A 68 -10.51 -7.05 15.07
N GLU A 69 -10.53 -5.80 15.48
CA GLU A 69 -11.63 -4.89 15.17
C GLU A 69 -11.42 -4.28 13.79
N ARG A 70 -12.52 -4.11 13.06
CA ARG A 70 -12.48 -3.58 11.70
C ARG A 70 -12.43 -2.06 11.72
N VAL A 71 -11.50 -1.51 10.93
CA VAL A 71 -11.39 -0.07 10.68
C VAL A 71 -11.61 0.15 9.18
N PRO A 72 -12.66 0.88 8.77
CA PRO A 72 -12.95 1.07 7.34
C PRO A 72 -11.84 1.80 6.60
N LEU A 73 -11.65 1.44 5.34
CA LEU A 73 -10.71 2.09 4.41
C LEU A 73 -11.43 2.47 3.12
N GLY A 74 -11.14 3.64 2.62
CA GLY A 74 -11.65 4.12 1.35
C GLY A 74 -10.73 5.14 0.71
N PRO A 75 -11.05 5.60 -0.51
CA PRO A 75 -10.19 6.58 -1.20
C PRO A 75 -9.94 7.83 -0.35
N GLY A 76 -8.68 8.24 -0.30
CA GLY A 76 -8.26 9.40 0.51
C GLY A 76 -7.75 9.05 1.89
N ASP A 77 -7.84 7.81 2.33
CA ASP A 77 -7.41 7.39 3.66
C ASP A 77 -5.94 7.01 3.65
N LYS A 78 -5.28 7.28 4.77
CA LYS A 78 -3.89 6.89 5.03
C LYS A 78 -3.87 5.82 6.10
N LEU A 79 -3.19 4.71 5.82
CA LEU A 79 -2.97 3.60 6.74
C LEU A 79 -1.52 3.63 7.21
N ILE A 80 -1.31 3.77 8.50
CA ILE A 80 0.02 3.85 9.10
C ILE A 80 0.30 2.55 9.83
N ILE A 81 1.33 1.83 9.40
CA ILE A 81 1.70 0.54 10.01
C ILE A 81 3.17 0.59 10.43
N PRO A 82 3.44 1.01 11.68
CA PRO A 82 4.81 0.93 12.20
C PRO A 82 5.29 -0.52 12.27
N ALA A 83 6.61 -0.70 12.20
CA ALA A 83 7.21 -2.02 12.37
C ALA A 83 6.72 -2.65 13.69
N GLY A 84 6.34 -3.91 13.63
CA GLY A 84 5.84 -4.65 14.80
C GLY A 84 4.35 -4.50 15.08
N ALA A 85 3.65 -3.58 14.41
CA ALA A 85 2.23 -3.37 14.65
C ALA A 85 1.40 -4.54 14.09
N VAL A 86 0.68 -5.22 14.96
CA VAL A 86 -0.18 -6.35 14.59
C VAL A 86 -1.43 -5.81 13.90
N HIS A 87 -1.73 -6.35 12.73
CA HIS A 87 -2.86 -5.92 11.90
C HIS A 87 -3.20 -7.01 10.90
N ALA A 88 -4.25 -6.78 10.11
CA ALA A 88 -4.54 -7.64 8.96
C ALA A 88 -5.33 -6.84 7.93
N GLU A 89 -5.00 -7.04 6.67
CA GLU A 89 -5.79 -6.51 5.57
C GLU A 89 -7.11 -7.27 5.48
N GLY A 90 -8.20 -6.54 5.28
CA GLY A 90 -9.53 -7.10 5.18
C GLY A 90 -9.83 -7.69 3.81
N GLU A 91 -11.04 -8.23 3.68
CA GLU A 91 -11.52 -8.78 2.43
C GLU A 91 -11.62 -7.69 1.36
N VAL A 92 -11.17 -8.01 0.16
CA VAL A 92 -11.34 -7.17 -1.03
C VAL A 92 -12.35 -7.85 -1.95
N THR A 93 -13.49 -7.20 -2.18
CA THR A 93 -14.55 -7.78 -3.00
C THR A 93 -14.41 -7.44 -4.47
N GLU A 94 -13.79 -6.32 -4.78
CA GLU A 94 -13.57 -5.91 -6.18
C GLU A 94 -12.10 -5.62 -6.42
N ARG A 95 -11.67 -4.40 -6.14
CA ARG A 95 -10.28 -3.98 -6.41
C ARG A 95 -9.89 -2.87 -5.45
N MET A 96 -8.66 -2.93 -4.96
CA MET A 96 -8.05 -1.86 -4.16
C MET A 96 -6.75 -1.44 -4.82
N VAL A 97 -6.50 -0.15 -4.88
CA VAL A 97 -5.25 0.41 -5.37
C VAL A 97 -4.67 1.32 -4.31
N TYR A 98 -3.41 1.06 -3.95
CA TYR A 98 -2.68 1.83 -2.96
C TYR A 98 -1.39 2.37 -3.55
N ILE A 99 -0.97 3.54 -3.08
CA ILE A 99 0.45 3.86 -3.07
C ILE A 99 0.94 3.43 -1.69
N VAL A 100 2.08 2.75 -1.64
CA VAL A 100 2.65 2.27 -0.37
C VAL A 100 4.04 2.85 -0.22
N GLY A 101 4.28 3.55 0.88
CA GLY A 101 5.60 4.05 1.24
C GLY A 101 6.33 3.03 2.10
N ILE A 102 7.56 2.68 1.70
CA ILE A 102 8.42 1.73 2.41
C ILE A 102 9.83 2.29 2.53
N PRO A 103 10.62 1.85 3.53
CA PRO A 103 11.97 2.40 3.72
C PRO A 103 12.99 2.02 2.65
N LEU A 104 12.70 0.97 1.86
CA LEU A 104 13.64 0.43 0.87
C LEU A 104 13.08 0.61 -0.54
N ALA A 105 13.98 0.93 -1.49
CA ALA A 105 13.63 0.98 -2.91
C ALA A 105 13.49 -0.44 -3.45
N GLU A 106 12.42 -0.69 -4.21
CA GLU A 106 12.21 -1.96 -4.90
C GLU A 106 13.00 -2.00 -6.22
N ASN A 107 13.41 -3.19 -6.61
CA ASN A 107 14.12 -3.38 -7.88
C ASN A 107 13.11 -3.36 -9.04
N LEU A 108 13.23 -2.32 -9.87
CA LEU A 108 12.31 -2.11 -10.99
C LEU A 108 12.35 -3.28 -12.00
N PHE A 109 13.51 -3.89 -12.19
CA PHE A 109 13.66 -4.97 -13.17
C PHE A 109 13.13 -6.32 -12.71
N ASP A 110 12.75 -6.43 -11.44
CA ASP A 110 11.95 -7.58 -11.01
C ASP A 110 10.52 -7.48 -11.55
N VAL A 111 10.10 -6.28 -11.97
CA VAL A 111 8.77 -6.00 -12.49
C VAL A 111 8.77 -5.78 -13.99
N LEU A 112 9.75 -5.01 -14.49
CA LEU A 112 9.87 -4.70 -15.92
C LEU A 112 10.70 -5.76 -16.60
N ILE A 113 10.04 -6.86 -16.96
CA ILE A 113 10.68 -7.98 -17.65
C ILE A 113 11.04 -7.56 -19.07
N LEU A 114 12.25 -7.90 -19.51
CA LEU A 114 12.69 -7.60 -20.87
C LEU A 114 12.13 -8.66 -21.84
N LEU A 115 11.32 -8.23 -22.79
CA LEU A 115 10.70 -9.11 -23.77
C LEU A 115 11.38 -8.93 -25.14
N PRO A 116 11.50 -10.00 -25.92
CA PRO A 116 12.15 -9.90 -27.23
C PRO A 116 11.31 -9.05 -28.22
N PRO A 117 11.97 -8.29 -29.12
CA PRO A 117 11.23 -7.41 -30.04
C PRO A 117 10.20 -8.11 -30.91
N GLU A 118 10.45 -9.35 -31.30
CA GLU A 118 9.53 -10.12 -32.17
C GLU A 118 8.20 -10.41 -31.50
N ASP A 119 8.13 -10.36 -30.15
CA ASP A 119 6.89 -10.59 -29.40
C ASP A 119 6.10 -9.31 -29.21
N SER A 120 6.64 -8.15 -29.58
CA SER A 120 5.96 -6.89 -29.43
C SER A 120 4.73 -6.82 -30.35
N PRO A 121 3.55 -6.42 -29.82
CA PRO A 121 2.38 -6.21 -30.69
C PRO A 121 2.56 -5.07 -31.68
N LEU A 122 3.62 -4.26 -31.55
CA LEU A 122 3.95 -3.18 -32.46
C LEU A 122 5.01 -3.59 -33.47
N HIS A 123 5.50 -4.84 -33.41
CA HIS A 123 6.50 -5.36 -34.35
C HIS A 123 5.84 -5.60 -35.73
N THR A 124 6.43 -5.05 -36.79
CA THR A 124 5.85 -5.08 -38.13
C THR A 124 6.63 -5.95 -39.11
N GLY A 125 7.61 -6.61 -38.64
CA GLY A 125 8.45 -7.45 -39.51
C GLY A 125 8.30 -8.90 -39.23
#